data_91a753b6ead534937cc2cd60f44bb5f5
#
_entry.id   91a753b6ead534937cc2cd60f44bb5f5
#
_cell.length_a   1.000
_cell.length_b   1.000
_cell.length_c   1.000
_cell.angle_alpha   90.00
_cell.angle_beta   90.00
_cell.angle_gamma   90.00
#
_symmetry.space_group_name_H-M   'P 1'
#
loop_
_entity.id
_entity.type
_entity.pdbx_description
1 polymer ?
#
loop_
_entity_poly.entity_id
_entity_poly.type
_entity_poly.pdbx_seq_one_letter_code
_entity_poly.pdbx_strand_id
1 'polypeptide(L)'
;MGRCPPRHCAWILLVALFAVGCPRRPLPPPARSAVASVDFIAVGHGDAILVRSAARKCVLIDGGPVEATDTVLALLRQRQACPLDLILLTHPHADHAGGLRRVVERCGARQLMDGGYPHASQLYNRLLAVLEERGIPLLRAEAGRRIDLGMGVVLTLLGPPQPFLETGSDGVNASSVVSRLVVGRSSVLFAGDATAEEEAWLLGRGVTLRSTVLKVGHHGSRTSSSAPFLAAVAPRLAVISNPSDAPKHPHPETLARLARAGAEVLQTAREGTIHLELDAETVRRSGTNPGRDRLWAGQTLAEE
;
A
#
# COMPACT_ATOMS: atom_id res chain seq x y z
N MET A 1 -18.51 41.77 -97.74
CA MET A 1 -18.09 40.34 -97.59
C MET A 1 -17.16 40.24 -96.38
N GLY A 2 -17.65 39.85 -95.25
CA GLY A 2 -16.85 39.70 -94.07
C GLY A 2 -17.59 38.83 -93.09
N ARG A 3 -17.17 37.59 -92.97
CA ARG A 3 -17.76 36.56 -92.09
C ARG A 3 -17.24 36.73 -90.68
N CYS A 4 -18.17 36.80 -89.70
CA CYS A 4 -17.94 36.77 -88.29
C CYS A 4 -17.78 35.28 -87.79
N PRO A 5 -16.78 34.93 -86.94
CA PRO A 5 -16.71 33.60 -86.40
C PRO A 5 -17.54 33.42 -85.09
N PRO A 6 -17.98 32.23 -84.72
CA PRO A 6 -18.89 32.01 -83.62
C PRO A 6 -18.13 31.97 -82.26
N ARG A 7 -18.75 32.59 -81.26
CA ARG A 7 -18.32 32.54 -79.86
C ARG A 7 -18.70 31.24 -79.22
N HIS A 8 -17.70 30.47 -78.75
CA HIS A 8 -17.90 29.30 -77.91
C HIS A 8 -18.14 29.75 -76.47
N CYS A 9 -19.36 29.53 -75.96
CA CYS A 9 -19.64 29.63 -74.51
C CYS A 9 -19.10 28.39 -73.82
N ALA A 10 -18.08 28.55 -73.03
CA ALA A 10 -17.60 27.52 -72.13
C ALA A 10 -18.43 27.54 -70.82
N TRP A 11 -19.19 26.50 -70.57
CA TRP A 11 -19.87 26.28 -69.30
C TRP A 11 -18.87 25.72 -68.30
N ILE A 12 -18.55 26.51 -67.27
CA ILE A 12 -17.75 26.04 -66.14
C ILE A 12 -18.68 25.33 -65.16
N LEU A 13 -18.56 24.01 -65.08
CA LEU A 13 -19.24 23.21 -64.08
C LEU A 13 -18.51 23.39 -62.73
N LEU A 14 -19.11 24.08 -61.79
CA LEU A 14 -18.63 24.17 -60.42
C LEU A 14 -19.06 22.87 -59.71
N VAL A 15 -18.12 21.94 -59.49
CA VAL A 15 -18.32 20.76 -58.67
C VAL A 15 -18.10 21.17 -57.21
N ALA A 16 -19.20 21.33 -56.48
CA ALA A 16 -19.18 21.52 -55.03
C ALA A 16 -18.83 20.19 -54.34
N LEU A 17 -17.61 20.04 -53.85
CA LEU A 17 -17.22 18.94 -52.96
C LEU A 17 -17.86 19.12 -51.58
N PHE A 18 -18.97 18.44 -51.34
CA PHE A 18 -19.49 18.27 -49.98
C PHE A 18 -18.56 17.33 -49.22
N ALA A 19 -17.73 17.87 -48.36
CA ALA A 19 -16.97 17.08 -47.39
C ALA A 19 -17.98 16.53 -46.36
N VAL A 20 -18.39 15.28 -46.54
CA VAL A 20 -19.13 14.53 -45.52
C VAL A 20 -18.21 14.29 -44.35
N GLY A 21 -18.24 15.15 -43.34
CA GLY A 21 -17.57 14.98 -42.10
C GLY A 21 -18.10 13.72 -41.40
N CYS A 22 -17.31 12.64 -41.36
CA CYS A 22 -17.60 11.50 -40.50
C CYS A 22 -17.81 11.97 -39.06
N PRO A 23 -18.96 11.69 -38.42
CA PRO A 23 -19.14 12.01 -37.01
C PRO A 23 -18.10 11.25 -36.22
N ARG A 24 -17.13 11.98 -35.62
CA ARG A 24 -16.20 11.40 -34.67
C ARG A 24 -17.04 10.82 -33.52
N ARG A 25 -17.11 9.50 -33.45
CA ARG A 25 -17.69 8.81 -32.32
C ARG A 25 -17.00 9.35 -31.04
N PRO A 26 -17.78 9.84 -30.07
CA PRO A 26 -17.17 10.27 -28.80
C PRO A 26 -16.37 9.10 -28.23
N LEU A 27 -15.11 9.36 -27.86
CA LEU A 27 -14.28 8.39 -27.16
C LEU A 27 -15.04 7.96 -25.90
N PRO A 28 -15.09 6.65 -25.59
CA PRO A 28 -15.70 6.22 -24.35
C PRO A 28 -15.01 6.97 -23.19
N PRO A 29 -15.76 7.34 -22.14
CA PRO A 29 -15.16 7.97 -20.98
C PRO A 29 -14.03 7.09 -20.48
N PRO A 30 -12.93 7.68 -19.99
CA PRO A 30 -11.80 6.90 -19.49
C PRO A 30 -12.34 5.91 -18.46
N ALA A 31 -11.94 4.65 -18.59
CA ALA A 31 -12.30 3.60 -17.64
C ALA A 31 -12.02 4.15 -16.23
N ARG A 32 -13.00 4.05 -15.32
CA ARG A 32 -12.84 4.53 -13.95
C ARG A 32 -11.57 3.90 -13.41
N SER A 33 -10.60 4.73 -13.06
CA SER A 33 -9.34 4.29 -12.47
C SER A 33 -9.63 3.40 -11.28
N ALA A 34 -8.91 2.30 -11.14
CA ALA A 34 -9.02 1.47 -9.95
C ALA A 34 -8.73 2.35 -8.73
N VAL A 35 -9.57 2.25 -7.71
CA VAL A 35 -9.43 3.00 -6.48
C VAL A 35 -9.17 2.03 -5.34
N ALA A 36 -8.18 2.33 -4.53
CA ALA A 36 -7.96 1.67 -3.26
C ALA A 36 -7.84 2.71 -2.16
N SER A 37 -8.03 2.29 -0.91
CA SER A 37 -7.75 3.11 0.26
C SER A 37 -6.88 2.36 1.25
N VAL A 38 -6.06 3.11 1.99
CA VAL A 38 -5.20 2.61 3.05
C VAL A 38 -5.41 3.47 4.28
N ASP A 39 -5.81 2.85 5.38
CA ASP A 39 -5.93 3.48 6.69
C ASP A 39 -4.78 2.99 7.58
N PHE A 40 -3.84 3.86 7.93
CA PHE A 40 -2.82 3.61 8.96
C PHE A 40 -3.43 3.98 10.31
N ILE A 41 -3.80 2.98 11.09
CA ILE A 41 -4.60 3.16 12.31
C ILE A 41 -3.70 3.66 13.44
N ALA A 42 -4.14 4.68 14.17
CA ALA A 42 -3.41 5.18 15.33
C ALA A 42 -3.59 4.22 16.53
N VAL A 43 -2.73 3.22 16.60
CA VAL A 43 -2.74 2.18 17.65
C VAL A 43 -1.72 2.42 18.77
N GLY A 44 -1.04 3.57 18.75
CA GLY A 44 0.10 3.81 19.62
C GLY A 44 1.37 3.15 19.08
N HIS A 45 2.08 2.38 19.92
CA HIS A 45 3.22 1.58 19.46
C HIS A 45 2.71 0.33 18.74
N GLY A 46 3.14 0.12 17.52
CA GLY A 46 2.72 -1.03 16.71
C GLY A 46 2.05 -0.65 15.40
N ASP A 47 1.63 -1.65 14.65
CA ASP A 47 0.98 -1.49 13.36
C ASP A 47 -0.41 -2.12 13.30
N ALA A 48 -1.35 -1.41 12.72
CA ALA A 48 -2.58 -1.94 12.19
C ALA A 48 -2.97 -1.11 10.96
N ILE A 49 -3.02 -1.76 9.81
CA ILE A 49 -3.23 -1.05 8.54
C ILE A 49 -4.33 -1.75 7.75
N LEU A 50 -5.40 -1.02 7.43
CA LEU A 50 -6.49 -1.54 6.61
C LEU A 50 -6.30 -1.11 5.15
N VAL A 51 -6.18 -2.08 4.27
CA VAL A 51 -6.19 -1.89 2.81
C VAL A 51 -7.56 -2.31 2.28
N ARG A 52 -8.21 -1.44 1.48
CA ARG A 52 -9.46 -1.76 0.81
C ARG A 52 -9.38 -1.42 -0.67
N SER A 53 -9.90 -2.30 -1.52
CA SER A 53 -10.04 -2.03 -2.95
C SER A 53 -11.45 -1.61 -3.33
N ALA A 54 -11.62 -1.03 -4.52
CA ALA A 54 -12.93 -0.73 -5.10
C ALA A 54 -13.78 -1.99 -5.35
N ALA A 55 -13.16 -3.16 -5.46
CA ALA A 55 -13.83 -4.46 -5.50
C ALA A 55 -14.33 -4.93 -4.12
N ARG A 56 -14.26 -4.07 -3.09
CA ARG A 56 -14.65 -4.34 -1.70
C ARG A 56 -13.83 -5.45 -1.03
N LYS A 57 -12.63 -5.72 -1.52
CA LYS A 57 -11.67 -6.61 -0.86
C LYS A 57 -10.98 -5.87 0.28
N CYS A 58 -10.93 -6.51 1.45
CA CYS A 58 -10.40 -5.94 2.68
C CYS A 58 -9.24 -6.79 3.21
N VAL A 59 -8.06 -6.17 3.33
CA VAL A 59 -6.87 -6.79 3.94
C VAL A 59 -6.49 -5.98 5.17
N LEU A 60 -6.36 -6.64 6.31
CA LEU A 60 -5.76 -6.05 7.50
C LEU A 60 -4.32 -6.52 7.61
N ILE A 61 -3.37 -5.59 7.57
CA ILE A 61 -1.96 -5.84 7.84
C ILE A 61 -1.72 -5.50 9.30
N ASP A 62 -1.38 -6.50 10.10
CA ASP A 62 -1.24 -6.45 11.56
C ASP A 62 -2.50 -5.99 12.31
N GLY A 63 -2.50 -6.15 13.61
CA GLY A 63 -3.65 -5.87 14.47
C GLY A 63 -3.36 -4.91 15.61
N GLY A 64 -2.15 -4.37 15.69
CA GLY A 64 -1.72 -3.53 16.79
C GLY A 64 -1.58 -4.28 18.12
N PRO A 65 -1.22 -3.55 19.17
CA PRO A 65 -1.18 -4.10 20.52
C PRO A 65 -2.58 -4.42 21.04
N VAL A 66 -2.65 -5.26 22.09
CA VAL A 66 -3.93 -5.70 22.69
C VAL A 66 -4.80 -4.51 23.10
N GLU A 67 -4.19 -3.47 23.66
CA GLU A 67 -4.85 -2.28 24.20
C GLU A 67 -5.56 -1.46 23.11
N ALA A 68 -5.06 -1.49 21.88
CA ALA A 68 -5.62 -0.76 20.74
C ALA A 68 -6.70 -1.54 19.97
N THR A 69 -7.02 -2.77 20.39
CA THR A 69 -7.94 -3.65 19.63
C THR A 69 -9.31 -3.01 19.38
N ASP A 70 -9.85 -2.29 20.36
CA ASP A 70 -11.18 -1.66 20.21
C ASP A 70 -11.13 -0.51 19.18
N THR A 71 -10.03 0.22 19.10
CA THR A 71 -9.77 1.23 18.04
C THR A 71 -9.75 0.59 16.66
N VAL A 72 -9.04 -0.53 16.50
CA VAL A 72 -9.00 -1.30 15.25
C VAL A 72 -10.39 -1.77 14.87
N LEU A 73 -11.12 -2.42 15.79
CA LEU A 73 -12.47 -2.92 15.55
C LEU A 73 -13.46 -1.82 15.21
N ALA A 74 -13.35 -0.65 15.84
CA ALA A 74 -14.20 0.51 15.55
C ALA A 74 -13.98 0.98 14.10
N LEU A 75 -12.73 1.09 13.65
CA LEU A 75 -12.42 1.47 12.27
C LEU A 75 -12.90 0.39 11.27
N LEU A 76 -12.66 -0.88 11.54
CA LEU A 76 -13.14 -1.97 10.66
C LEU A 76 -14.65 -1.92 10.46
N ARG A 77 -15.43 -1.66 11.53
CA ARG A 77 -16.90 -1.49 11.43
C ARG A 77 -17.26 -0.22 10.65
N GLN A 78 -16.64 0.91 10.96
CA GLN A 78 -16.87 2.18 10.25
C GLN A 78 -16.63 2.03 8.75
N ARG A 79 -15.60 1.29 8.37
CA ARG A 79 -15.24 1.01 6.98
C ARG A 79 -16.02 -0.15 6.35
N GLN A 80 -16.91 -0.81 7.09
CA GLN A 80 -17.66 -2.01 6.64
C GLN A 80 -16.72 -3.10 6.11
N ALA A 81 -15.59 -3.32 6.79
CA ALA A 81 -14.53 -4.21 6.35
C ALA A 81 -14.67 -5.65 6.89
N CYS A 82 -15.69 -5.93 7.68
CA CYS A 82 -15.93 -7.27 8.24
C CYS A 82 -16.90 -8.11 7.40
N PRO A 83 -16.64 -9.41 7.18
CA PRO A 83 -15.39 -10.10 7.51
C PRO A 83 -14.24 -9.68 6.58
N LEU A 84 -13.00 -9.76 7.09
CA LEU A 84 -11.80 -9.50 6.30
C LEU A 84 -11.58 -10.60 5.26
N ASP A 85 -11.12 -10.24 4.05
CA ASP A 85 -10.71 -11.25 3.07
C ASP A 85 -9.37 -11.88 3.45
N LEU A 86 -8.47 -11.10 4.07
CA LEU A 86 -7.15 -11.54 4.50
C LEU A 86 -6.70 -10.75 5.73
N ILE A 87 -6.12 -11.44 6.70
CA ILE A 87 -5.23 -10.85 7.70
C ILE A 87 -3.80 -11.20 7.28
N LEU A 88 -2.95 -10.22 7.10
CA LEU A 88 -1.53 -10.38 6.84
C LEU A 88 -0.76 -9.97 8.10
N LEU A 89 -0.21 -10.94 8.82
CA LEU A 89 0.65 -10.68 9.97
C LEU A 89 2.10 -10.56 9.50
N THR A 90 2.70 -9.39 9.72
CA THR A 90 4.09 -9.15 9.30
C THR A 90 5.06 -10.01 10.11
N HIS A 91 4.90 -10.01 11.43
CA HIS A 91 5.70 -10.84 12.35
C HIS A 91 4.98 -10.94 13.73
N PRO A 92 5.31 -11.93 14.56
CA PRO A 92 4.50 -12.27 15.74
C PRO A 92 4.77 -11.44 17.01
N HIS A 93 5.38 -10.26 16.95
CA HIS A 93 5.50 -9.38 18.11
C HIS A 93 4.14 -8.86 18.60
N ALA A 94 4.06 -8.54 19.89
CA ALA A 94 2.82 -8.20 20.55
C ALA A 94 2.17 -6.90 20.03
N ASP A 95 2.95 -5.97 19.59
CA ASP A 95 2.52 -4.70 19.02
C ASP A 95 2.03 -4.81 17.56
N HIS A 96 2.13 -6.01 16.95
CA HIS A 96 1.58 -6.37 15.64
C HIS A 96 0.49 -7.44 15.73
N ALA A 97 0.74 -8.51 16.49
CA ALA A 97 -0.18 -9.64 16.61
C ALA A 97 -1.23 -9.46 17.74
N GLY A 98 -1.04 -8.51 18.65
CA GLY A 98 -1.76 -8.40 19.90
C GLY A 98 -3.28 -8.34 19.77
N GLY A 99 -3.77 -7.49 18.88
CA GLY A 99 -5.18 -7.29 18.62
C GLY A 99 -5.84 -8.38 17.79
N LEU A 100 -5.06 -9.18 17.03
CA LEU A 100 -5.58 -10.06 15.99
C LEU A 100 -6.54 -11.13 16.51
N ARG A 101 -6.30 -11.72 17.70
CA ARG A 101 -7.23 -12.70 18.28
C ARG A 101 -8.64 -12.13 18.38
N ARG A 102 -8.80 -10.96 19.01
CA ARG A 102 -10.11 -10.31 19.15
C ARG A 102 -10.67 -9.82 17.81
N VAL A 103 -9.83 -9.42 16.87
CA VAL A 103 -10.24 -9.09 15.50
C VAL A 103 -10.86 -10.32 14.83
N VAL A 104 -10.22 -11.49 14.89
CA VAL A 104 -10.76 -12.74 14.38
C VAL A 104 -12.09 -13.10 15.06
N GLU A 105 -12.15 -12.95 16.38
CA GLU A 105 -13.37 -13.27 17.17
C GLU A 105 -14.56 -12.35 16.86
N ARG A 106 -14.34 -11.06 16.55
CA ARG A 106 -15.39 -10.04 16.47
C ARG A 106 -15.72 -9.57 15.06
N CYS A 107 -14.74 -9.60 14.17
CA CYS A 107 -14.88 -9.19 12.77
C CYS A 107 -14.91 -10.41 11.84
N GLY A 108 -14.15 -11.45 12.17
CA GLY A 108 -13.93 -12.60 11.31
C GLY A 108 -12.94 -12.32 10.19
N ALA A 109 -12.38 -13.39 9.65
CA ALA A 109 -11.51 -13.34 8.47
C ALA A 109 -11.70 -14.61 7.65
N ARG A 110 -11.47 -14.53 6.34
CA ARG A 110 -11.51 -15.72 5.46
C ARG A 110 -10.22 -16.53 5.56
N GLN A 111 -9.09 -15.88 5.84
CA GLN A 111 -7.77 -16.50 5.99
C GLN A 111 -6.82 -15.56 6.73
N LEU A 112 -5.81 -16.13 7.37
CA LEU A 112 -4.65 -15.42 7.89
C LEU A 112 -3.40 -15.91 7.16
N MET A 113 -2.47 -15.00 6.91
CA MET A 113 -1.18 -15.30 6.30
C MET A 113 -0.07 -14.68 7.14
N ASP A 114 0.98 -15.43 7.43
CA ASP A 114 2.19 -14.95 8.12
C ASP A 114 3.47 -15.54 7.51
N GLY A 115 4.62 -15.04 7.97
CA GLY A 115 5.93 -15.50 7.51
C GLY A 115 6.32 -16.88 7.98
N GLY A 116 5.64 -17.45 8.99
CA GLY A 116 5.94 -18.73 9.59
C GLY A 116 7.25 -18.74 10.39
N TYR A 117 7.68 -17.58 10.91
CA TYR A 117 8.84 -17.51 11.80
C TYR A 117 8.54 -18.23 13.13
N PRO A 118 9.38 -19.16 13.59
CA PRO A 118 9.16 -19.85 14.86
C PRO A 118 9.14 -18.85 16.02
N HIS A 119 8.02 -18.75 16.72
CA HIS A 119 7.86 -17.81 17.83
C HIS A 119 7.02 -18.41 18.96
N ALA A 120 7.62 -18.52 20.13
CA ALA A 120 7.02 -19.22 21.29
C ALA A 120 6.18 -18.29 22.20
N SER A 121 5.52 -17.24 21.66
CA SER A 121 4.72 -16.37 22.51
C SER A 121 3.33 -16.95 22.78
N GLN A 122 2.87 -16.85 24.03
CA GLN A 122 1.51 -17.26 24.40
C GLN A 122 0.43 -16.49 23.63
N LEU A 123 0.70 -15.22 23.31
CA LEU A 123 -0.21 -14.37 22.55
C LEU A 123 -0.43 -14.95 21.15
N TYR A 124 0.65 -15.27 20.46
CA TYR A 124 0.58 -15.87 19.12
C TYR A 124 -0.05 -17.26 19.16
N ASN A 125 0.28 -18.10 20.14
CA ASN A 125 -0.34 -19.43 20.31
C ASN A 125 -1.85 -19.32 20.53
N ARG A 126 -2.34 -18.32 21.29
CA ARG A 126 -3.78 -18.08 21.46
C ARG A 126 -4.45 -17.63 20.17
N LEU A 127 -3.77 -16.86 19.31
CA LEU A 127 -4.27 -16.52 17.99
C LEU A 127 -4.42 -17.78 17.13
N LEU A 128 -3.40 -18.64 17.08
CA LEU A 128 -3.44 -19.89 16.33
C LEU A 128 -4.59 -20.80 16.78
N ALA A 129 -4.81 -20.94 18.09
CA ALA A 129 -5.91 -21.74 18.64
C ALA A 129 -7.30 -21.21 18.18
N VAL A 130 -7.51 -19.89 18.14
CA VAL A 130 -8.77 -19.31 17.65
C VAL A 130 -8.93 -19.48 16.14
N LEU A 131 -7.86 -19.43 15.37
CA LEU A 131 -7.92 -19.73 13.92
C LEU A 131 -8.36 -21.18 13.69
N GLU A 132 -7.78 -22.12 14.41
CA GLU A 132 -8.14 -23.54 14.36
C GLU A 132 -9.59 -23.78 14.79
N GLU A 133 -10.03 -23.24 15.94
CA GLU A 133 -11.41 -23.33 16.44
C GLU A 133 -12.44 -22.84 15.42
N ARG A 134 -12.10 -21.78 14.68
CA ARG A 134 -13.00 -21.16 13.69
C ARG A 134 -12.83 -21.71 12.28
N GLY A 135 -11.94 -22.64 12.06
CA GLY A 135 -11.65 -23.20 10.74
C GLY A 135 -11.09 -22.17 9.76
N ILE A 136 -10.38 -21.14 10.26
CA ILE A 136 -9.76 -20.10 9.43
C ILE A 136 -8.37 -20.60 9.01
N PRO A 137 -8.10 -20.77 7.70
CA PRO A 137 -6.82 -21.26 7.25
C PRO A 137 -5.67 -20.30 7.56
N LEU A 138 -4.58 -20.85 8.10
CA LEU A 138 -3.30 -20.20 8.23
C LEU A 138 -2.45 -20.52 7.01
N LEU A 139 -2.07 -19.51 6.25
CA LEU A 139 -1.25 -19.63 5.04
C LEU A 139 0.14 -19.09 5.30
N ARG A 140 1.14 -19.67 4.63
CA ARG A 140 2.50 -19.15 4.66
C ARG A 140 2.67 -18.00 3.66
N ALA A 141 3.22 -16.89 4.11
CA ALA A 141 3.65 -15.81 3.26
C ALA A 141 4.98 -16.17 2.58
N GLU A 142 5.02 -16.04 1.27
CA GLU A 142 6.19 -16.34 0.45
C GLU A 142 6.51 -15.16 -0.45
N ALA A 143 7.78 -14.78 -0.54
CA ALA A 143 8.24 -13.71 -1.42
C ALA A 143 7.91 -14.03 -2.88
N GLY A 144 7.36 -13.05 -3.60
CA GLY A 144 6.88 -13.20 -4.97
C GLY A 144 5.38 -13.51 -5.08
N ARG A 145 4.70 -13.90 -3.98
CA ARG A 145 3.26 -14.16 -4.00
C ARG A 145 2.50 -12.87 -4.29
N ARG A 146 1.57 -12.97 -5.24
CA ARG A 146 0.70 -11.86 -5.65
C ARG A 146 -0.73 -12.14 -5.21
N ILE A 147 -1.36 -11.15 -4.59
CA ILE A 147 -2.73 -11.21 -4.09
C ILE A 147 -3.53 -10.18 -4.88
N ASP A 148 -4.42 -10.66 -5.74
CA ASP A 148 -5.32 -9.80 -6.51
C ASP A 148 -6.48 -9.34 -5.63
N LEU A 149 -6.59 -8.02 -5.46
CA LEU A 149 -7.67 -7.38 -4.72
C LEU A 149 -8.78 -6.86 -5.66
N GLY A 150 -8.70 -7.19 -6.94
CA GLY A 150 -9.64 -6.77 -7.97
C GLY A 150 -9.41 -5.35 -8.49
N MET A 151 -9.98 -5.05 -9.64
CA MET A 151 -9.94 -3.71 -10.27
C MET A 151 -8.51 -3.18 -10.51
N GLY A 152 -7.54 -4.08 -10.75
CA GLY A 152 -6.14 -3.71 -10.96
C GLY A 152 -5.36 -3.36 -9.68
N VAL A 153 -5.94 -3.63 -8.51
CA VAL A 153 -5.27 -3.49 -7.21
C VAL A 153 -4.58 -4.79 -6.86
N VAL A 154 -3.27 -4.77 -6.72
CA VAL A 154 -2.46 -5.96 -6.43
C VAL A 154 -1.55 -5.73 -5.23
N LEU A 155 -1.60 -6.64 -4.26
CA LEU A 155 -0.66 -6.71 -3.15
C LEU A 155 0.36 -7.83 -3.44
N THR A 156 1.64 -7.47 -3.52
CA THR A 156 2.74 -8.42 -3.76
C THR A 156 3.58 -8.56 -2.50
N LEU A 157 3.84 -9.78 -2.06
CA LEU A 157 4.74 -10.06 -0.94
C LEU A 157 6.18 -10.02 -1.46
N LEU A 158 7.04 -9.26 -0.82
CA LEU A 158 8.46 -9.11 -1.16
C LEU A 158 9.37 -9.86 -0.18
N GLY A 159 8.93 -10.01 1.07
CA GLY A 159 9.50 -10.79 2.15
C GLY A 159 8.46 -11.77 2.73
N PRO A 160 8.83 -12.58 3.72
CA PRO A 160 10.12 -12.63 4.37
C PRO A 160 11.20 -13.36 3.57
N PRO A 161 12.48 -13.24 3.96
CA PRO A 161 13.56 -14.09 3.45
C PRO A 161 13.29 -15.56 3.74
N GLN A 162 13.63 -16.45 2.80
CA GLN A 162 13.61 -17.89 3.00
C GLN A 162 14.91 -18.49 2.43
N PRO A 163 15.71 -19.19 3.25
CA PRO A 163 15.55 -19.34 4.70
C PRO A 163 15.59 -17.99 5.44
N PHE A 164 15.09 -17.97 6.68
CA PHE A 164 15.16 -16.77 7.51
C PHE A 164 16.60 -16.31 7.72
N LEU A 165 16.80 -14.99 7.84
CA LEU A 165 18.14 -14.43 8.05
C LEU A 165 18.65 -14.81 9.45
N GLU A 166 19.90 -15.24 9.50
CA GLU A 166 20.60 -15.47 10.76
C GLU A 166 21.06 -14.12 11.32
N THR A 167 20.16 -13.40 11.97
CA THR A 167 20.42 -12.09 12.59
C THR A 167 20.28 -12.24 14.11
N GLY A 168 21.32 -12.22 14.86
CA GLY A 168 21.39 -12.23 16.32
C GLY A 168 20.05 -12.15 17.09
N SER A 169 19.83 -11.13 17.91
CA SER A 169 18.61 -10.95 18.73
C SER A 169 17.39 -10.40 17.98
N ASP A 170 17.52 -9.96 16.73
CA ASP A 170 16.46 -9.25 16.00
C ASP A 170 15.88 -10.07 14.82
N GLY A 171 16.04 -11.40 14.87
CA GLY A 171 15.61 -12.31 13.80
C GLY A 171 14.11 -12.29 13.52
N VAL A 172 13.28 -12.00 14.53
CA VAL A 172 11.82 -11.86 14.37
C VAL A 172 11.51 -10.69 13.47
N ASN A 173 12.08 -9.50 13.73
CA ASN A 173 11.90 -8.31 12.92
C ASN A 173 12.48 -8.46 11.51
N ALA A 174 13.69 -9.04 11.41
CA ALA A 174 14.37 -9.33 10.14
C ALA A 174 13.67 -10.41 9.29
N SER A 175 12.55 -10.94 9.76
CA SER A 175 11.69 -11.91 9.07
C SER A 175 10.29 -11.35 8.82
N SER A 176 10.14 -10.04 8.73
CA SER A 176 8.89 -9.36 8.47
C SER A 176 8.34 -9.70 7.08
N VAL A 177 7.03 -9.84 6.97
CA VAL A 177 6.38 -9.93 5.66
C VAL A 177 6.33 -8.53 5.03
N VAL A 178 7.37 -8.17 4.32
CA VAL A 178 7.38 -6.94 3.52
C VAL A 178 6.46 -7.10 2.33
N SER A 179 5.59 -6.12 2.08
CA SER A 179 4.64 -6.19 0.97
C SER A 179 4.48 -4.86 0.24
N ARG A 180 4.06 -4.92 -1.03
CA ARG A 180 3.88 -3.75 -1.88
C ARG A 180 2.52 -3.78 -2.56
N LEU A 181 1.70 -2.76 -2.28
CA LEU A 181 0.42 -2.51 -2.95
C LEU A 181 0.65 -1.66 -4.19
N VAL A 182 0.00 -2.02 -5.30
CA VAL A 182 0.06 -1.29 -6.57
C VAL A 182 -1.33 -1.00 -7.09
N VAL A 183 -1.55 0.24 -7.52
CA VAL A 183 -2.76 0.74 -8.19
C VAL A 183 -2.30 1.62 -9.35
N GLY A 184 -2.17 1.06 -10.57
CA GLY A 184 -1.56 1.78 -11.68
C GLY A 184 -0.15 2.25 -11.37
N ARG A 185 0.08 3.57 -11.35
CA ARG A 185 1.37 4.22 -11.00
C ARG A 185 1.49 4.51 -9.50
N SER A 186 0.41 4.43 -8.75
CA SER A 186 0.40 4.64 -7.30
C SER A 186 0.81 3.36 -6.58
N SER A 187 1.58 3.49 -5.51
CA SER A 187 2.03 2.32 -4.75
C SER A 187 2.35 2.64 -3.30
N VAL A 188 2.18 1.64 -2.44
CA VAL A 188 2.53 1.68 -1.02
C VAL A 188 3.43 0.49 -0.70
N LEU A 189 4.57 0.74 -0.11
CA LEU A 189 5.45 -0.29 0.46
C LEU A 189 5.20 -0.36 1.97
N PHE A 190 4.85 -1.55 2.45
CA PHE A 190 4.69 -1.86 3.86
C PHE A 190 5.90 -2.65 4.32
N ALA A 191 6.75 -2.03 5.12
CA ALA A 191 8.03 -2.62 5.52
C ALA A 191 7.90 -3.51 6.76
N GLY A 192 6.74 -3.51 7.47
CA GLY A 192 6.66 -4.12 8.79
C GLY A 192 7.74 -3.57 9.71
N ASP A 193 8.48 -4.46 10.36
CA ASP A 193 9.64 -4.11 11.18
C ASP A 193 10.97 -4.55 10.57
N ALA A 194 10.99 -4.71 9.24
CA ALA A 194 12.20 -5.08 8.50
C ALA A 194 13.41 -4.29 8.98
N THR A 195 14.46 -5.02 9.32
CA THR A 195 15.74 -4.46 9.74
C THR A 195 16.62 -4.14 8.54
N ALA A 196 17.74 -3.45 8.76
CA ALA A 196 18.71 -3.14 7.69
C ALA A 196 19.23 -4.40 6.97
N GLU A 197 19.29 -5.54 7.65
CA GLU A 197 19.69 -6.83 7.06
C GLU A 197 18.63 -7.34 6.08
N GLU A 198 17.34 -7.26 6.44
CA GLU A 198 16.26 -7.63 5.53
C GLU A 198 16.15 -6.65 4.36
N GLU A 199 16.33 -5.35 4.60
CA GLU A 199 16.39 -4.33 3.55
C GLU A 199 17.54 -4.62 2.56
N ALA A 200 18.72 -5.01 3.06
CA ALA A 200 19.85 -5.40 2.22
C ALA A 200 19.56 -6.67 1.39
N TRP A 201 18.86 -7.64 1.99
CA TRP A 201 18.41 -8.83 1.28
C TRP A 201 17.41 -8.47 0.16
N LEU A 202 16.44 -7.59 0.42
CA LEU A 202 15.48 -7.11 -0.60
C LEU A 202 16.20 -6.42 -1.76
N LEU A 203 17.18 -5.57 -1.47
CA LEU A 203 18.01 -4.90 -2.48
C LEU A 203 18.77 -5.91 -3.34
N GLY A 204 19.35 -6.93 -2.72
CA GLY A 204 20.10 -7.98 -3.42
C GLY A 204 19.24 -8.85 -4.34
N ARG A 205 17.91 -8.86 -4.17
CA ARG A 205 16.99 -9.63 -5.02
C ARG A 205 16.59 -8.93 -6.31
N GLY A 206 16.93 -7.67 -6.50
CA GLY A 206 16.53 -6.90 -7.68
C GLY A 206 15.02 -6.72 -7.82
N VAL A 207 14.25 -6.87 -6.72
CA VAL A 207 12.80 -6.67 -6.77
C VAL A 207 12.47 -5.18 -6.78
N THR A 208 11.34 -4.83 -7.40
CA THR A 208 10.88 -3.44 -7.44
C THR A 208 10.43 -2.96 -6.07
N LEU A 209 11.23 -2.08 -5.44
CA LEU A 209 10.92 -1.43 -4.17
C LEU A 209 10.30 -0.03 -4.34
N ARG A 210 10.52 0.61 -5.49
CA ARG A 210 10.08 1.99 -5.76
C ARG A 210 8.60 2.16 -5.46
N SER A 211 8.26 3.11 -4.57
CA SER A 211 6.89 3.28 -4.08
C SER A 211 6.59 4.73 -3.72
N THR A 212 5.39 5.20 -4.06
CA THR A 212 4.92 6.56 -3.75
C THR A 212 4.86 6.80 -2.24
N VAL A 213 4.40 5.78 -1.50
CA VAL A 213 4.27 5.81 -0.04
C VAL A 213 5.11 4.69 0.57
N LEU A 214 5.80 5.00 1.64
CA LEU A 214 6.48 4.04 2.49
C LEU A 214 5.82 4.02 3.88
N LYS A 215 5.32 2.86 4.35
CA LYS A 215 5.19 2.62 5.79
C LYS A 215 6.60 2.36 6.31
N VAL A 216 7.10 3.27 7.11
CA VAL A 216 8.47 3.24 7.63
C VAL A 216 8.69 2.01 8.52
N GLY A 217 9.78 1.31 8.32
CA GLY A 217 10.11 0.10 9.08
C GLY A 217 10.29 0.38 10.57
N HIS A 218 9.86 -0.57 11.39
CA HIS A 218 10.11 -0.65 12.82
C HIS A 218 9.84 0.69 13.55
N HIS A 219 8.67 1.29 13.26
CA HIS A 219 8.18 2.53 13.85
C HIS A 219 9.16 3.71 13.78
N GLY A 220 10.08 3.70 12.80
CA GLY A 220 11.14 4.69 12.67
C GLY A 220 12.36 4.40 13.53
N SER A 221 12.61 3.13 13.90
CA SER A 221 13.84 2.69 14.58
C SER A 221 15.10 3.08 13.82
N ARG A 222 16.20 3.25 14.53
CA ARG A 222 17.52 3.47 13.94
C ARG A 222 18.00 2.28 13.09
N THR A 223 17.56 1.07 13.43
CA THR A 223 17.96 -0.19 12.78
C THR A 223 17.24 -0.47 11.45
N SER A 224 16.31 0.40 11.03
CA SER A 224 15.51 0.27 9.82
C SER A 224 15.58 1.52 8.95
N SER A 225 15.05 1.45 7.74
CA SER A 225 15.00 2.56 6.77
C SER A 225 16.41 3.07 6.45
N SER A 226 17.29 2.15 6.05
CA SER A 226 18.67 2.43 5.65
C SER A 226 18.72 3.35 4.42
N ALA A 227 19.81 4.10 4.26
CA ALA A 227 19.95 5.03 3.14
C ALA A 227 19.88 4.33 1.76
N PRO A 228 20.50 3.15 1.53
CA PRO A 228 20.33 2.41 0.27
C PRO A 228 18.89 1.97 0.02
N PHE A 229 18.17 1.49 1.06
CA PHE A 229 16.78 1.11 0.95
C PHE A 229 15.89 2.31 0.59
N LEU A 230 16.06 3.44 1.28
CA LEU A 230 15.31 4.67 0.99
C LEU A 230 15.60 5.20 -0.42
N ALA A 231 16.83 5.07 -0.91
CA ALA A 231 17.17 5.43 -2.29
C ALA A 231 16.44 4.54 -3.33
N ALA A 232 16.31 3.24 -3.06
CA ALA A 232 15.59 2.31 -3.93
C ALA A 232 14.07 2.51 -3.88
N VAL A 233 13.51 2.77 -2.69
CA VAL A 233 12.08 3.06 -2.52
C VAL A 233 11.72 4.43 -3.07
N ALA A 234 12.57 5.43 -2.88
CA ALA A 234 12.40 6.82 -3.27
C ALA A 234 11.01 7.38 -2.92
N PRO A 235 10.56 7.28 -1.65
CA PRO A 235 9.19 7.61 -1.28
C PRO A 235 8.95 9.13 -1.37
N ARG A 236 7.75 9.52 -1.80
CA ARG A 236 7.27 10.91 -1.70
C ARG A 236 6.62 11.17 -0.35
N LEU A 237 6.00 10.14 0.22
CA LEU A 237 5.38 10.16 1.54
C LEU A 237 5.89 8.98 2.37
N ALA A 238 6.29 9.27 3.60
CA ALA A 238 6.65 8.28 4.61
C ALA A 238 5.65 8.35 5.77
N VAL A 239 5.03 7.22 6.11
CA VAL A 239 4.10 7.12 7.24
C VAL A 239 4.78 6.35 8.37
N ILE A 240 4.79 6.93 9.57
CA ILE A 240 5.33 6.31 10.77
C ILE A 240 4.17 6.04 11.73
N SER A 241 3.95 4.78 12.09
CA SER A 241 3.08 4.41 13.21
C SER A 241 3.91 4.48 14.49
N ASN A 242 3.55 5.38 15.39
CA ASN A 242 4.26 5.57 16.64
C ASN A 242 3.34 6.16 17.71
N PRO A 243 3.61 5.94 19.01
CA PRO A 243 2.90 6.60 20.08
C PRO A 243 3.36 8.06 20.25
N SER A 244 2.53 8.86 20.90
CA SER A 244 2.81 10.28 21.16
C SER A 244 3.93 10.53 22.17
N ASP A 245 4.19 9.54 23.01
CA ASP A 245 5.06 9.61 24.20
C ASP A 245 6.31 8.71 24.13
N ALA A 246 6.61 8.12 22.96
CA ALA A 246 7.78 7.28 22.81
C ALA A 246 9.08 8.09 22.70
N PRO A 247 9.99 8.01 23.69
CA PRO A 247 11.23 8.78 23.65
C PRO A 247 12.23 8.25 22.62
N LYS A 248 12.03 7.04 22.08
CA LYS A 248 12.99 6.35 21.22
C LYS A 248 12.56 6.26 19.75
N HIS A 249 11.26 6.43 19.44
CA HIS A 249 10.72 6.28 18.08
C HIS A 249 9.79 7.44 17.72
N PRO A 250 9.92 8.05 16.54
CA PRO A 250 10.97 7.78 15.54
C PRO A 250 12.34 8.30 15.98
N HIS A 251 13.40 7.55 15.65
CA HIS A 251 14.76 7.96 15.97
C HIS A 251 15.19 9.17 15.11
N PRO A 252 15.92 10.16 15.65
CA PRO A 252 16.34 11.35 14.90
C PRO A 252 17.13 11.04 13.62
N GLU A 253 17.99 10.02 13.65
CA GLU A 253 18.74 9.58 12.46
C GLU A 253 17.81 9.08 11.35
N THR A 254 16.75 8.35 11.70
CA THR A 254 15.77 7.87 10.72
C THR A 254 15.00 9.01 10.11
N LEU A 255 14.57 10.01 10.90
CA LEU A 255 13.96 11.23 10.38
C LEU A 255 14.91 11.99 9.45
N ALA A 256 16.20 12.08 9.81
CA ALA A 256 17.19 12.70 8.95
C ALA A 256 17.42 11.95 7.63
N ARG A 257 17.40 10.60 7.64
CA ARG A 257 17.47 9.79 6.40
C ARG A 257 16.26 10.00 5.51
N LEU A 258 15.04 10.01 6.08
CA LEU A 258 13.79 10.29 5.35
C LEU A 258 13.79 11.68 4.73
N ALA A 259 14.24 12.70 5.47
CA ALA A 259 14.37 14.07 4.96
C ALA A 259 15.37 14.16 3.80
N ARG A 260 16.53 13.49 3.89
CA ARG A 260 17.51 13.42 2.78
C ARG A 260 16.95 12.69 1.55
N ALA A 261 16.07 11.70 1.76
CA ALA A 261 15.36 11.04 0.67
C ALA A 261 14.25 11.89 0.04
N GLY A 262 13.99 13.09 0.58
CA GLY A 262 12.97 14.01 0.08
C GLY A 262 11.52 13.59 0.43
N ALA A 263 11.33 12.68 1.38
CA ALA A 263 10.01 12.22 1.78
C ALA A 263 9.34 13.21 2.73
N GLU A 264 8.07 13.53 2.47
CA GLU A 264 7.19 14.14 3.48
C GLU A 264 6.89 13.08 4.55
N VAL A 265 6.94 13.45 5.84
CA VAL A 265 6.73 12.50 6.94
C VAL A 265 5.43 12.79 7.66
N LEU A 266 4.55 11.80 7.73
CA LEU A 266 3.37 11.81 8.58
C LEU A 266 3.53 10.80 9.71
N GLN A 267 3.07 11.16 10.92
CA GLN A 267 3.16 10.34 12.11
C GLN A 267 1.78 10.14 12.72
N THR A 268 1.39 8.88 13.00
CA THR A 268 0.08 8.61 13.64
C THR A 268 -0.06 9.27 15.01
N ALA A 269 1.04 9.46 15.72
CA ALA A 269 1.10 10.19 16.99
C ALA A 269 0.59 11.64 16.90
N ARG A 270 0.77 12.29 15.75
CA ARG A 270 0.43 13.70 15.52
C ARG A 270 -0.87 13.87 14.73
N GLU A 271 -1.12 12.94 13.84
CA GLU A 271 -2.19 13.04 12.84
C GLU A 271 -3.43 12.22 13.21
N GLY A 272 -3.33 11.33 14.22
CA GLY A 272 -4.31 10.27 14.43
C GLY A 272 -4.23 9.23 13.31
N THR A 273 -5.32 8.54 13.06
CA THR A 273 -5.42 7.62 11.92
C THR A 273 -5.26 8.36 10.60
N ILE A 274 -4.32 7.91 9.77
CA ILE A 274 -4.01 8.51 8.46
C ILE A 274 -4.73 7.72 7.39
N HIS A 275 -5.63 8.38 6.67
CA HIS A 275 -6.37 7.81 5.55
C HIS A 275 -5.81 8.29 4.22
N LEU A 276 -5.45 7.33 3.36
CA LEU A 276 -4.98 7.60 2.00
C LEU A 276 -5.93 6.95 0.99
N GLU A 277 -6.25 7.68 -0.07
CA GLU A 277 -6.94 7.18 -1.25
C GLU A 277 -5.95 7.10 -2.41
N LEU A 278 -6.00 5.99 -3.14
CA LEU A 278 -5.14 5.72 -4.28
C LEU A 278 -5.98 5.57 -5.54
N ASP A 279 -5.67 6.33 -6.57
CA ASP A 279 -6.09 6.05 -7.93
C ASP A 279 -4.88 5.64 -8.78
N ALA A 280 -5.10 5.41 -10.08
CA ALA A 280 -4.04 4.94 -10.96
C ALA A 280 -2.85 5.91 -11.08
N GLU A 281 -3.02 7.19 -10.79
CA GLU A 281 -2.02 8.25 -11.02
C GLU A 281 -1.57 8.94 -9.75
N THR A 282 -2.40 8.94 -8.71
CA THR A 282 -2.17 9.77 -7.52
C THR A 282 -2.50 9.05 -6.22
N VAL A 283 -1.81 9.48 -5.17
CA VAL A 283 -2.17 9.18 -3.78
C VAL A 283 -2.66 10.48 -3.16
N ARG A 284 -3.83 10.46 -2.55
CA ARG A 284 -4.43 11.59 -1.88
C ARG A 284 -4.64 11.27 -0.39
N ARG A 285 -4.28 12.20 0.45
CA ARG A 285 -4.74 12.23 1.83
C ARG A 285 -6.07 12.97 1.86
N SER A 286 -7.13 12.30 2.28
CA SER A 286 -8.40 12.94 2.61
C SER A 286 -8.54 12.97 4.14
N GLY A 287 -8.66 14.15 4.70
CA GLY A 287 -8.83 14.34 6.14
C GLY A 287 -10.18 14.97 6.47
N THR A 288 -10.62 14.85 7.72
CA THR A 288 -11.79 15.57 8.24
C THR A 288 -11.56 17.10 8.29
N ASN A 289 -10.34 17.56 8.04
CA ASN A 289 -9.97 18.97 7.97
C ASN A 289 -9.51 19.31 6.54
N PRO A 290 -10.28 20.10 5.76
CA PRO A 290 -9.97 20.44 4.37
C PRO A 290 -8.60 21.09 4.16
N GLY A 291 -8.03 21.74 5.19
CA GLY A 291 -6.68 22.33 5.13
C GLY A 291 -5.53 21.30 5.16
N ARG A 292 -5.83 20.01 5.31
CA ARG A 292 -4.82 18.93 5.37
C ARG A 292 -4.84 18.01 4.14
N ASP A 293 -5.68 18.32 3.15
CA ASP A 293 -5.71 17.56 1.91
C ASP A 293 -4.39 17.73 1.16
N ARG A 294 -3.76 16.60 0.82
CA ARG A 294 -2.49 16.52 0.11
C ARG A 294 -2.59 15.53 -1.04
N LEU A 295 -1.87 15.80 -2.11
CA LEU A 295 -1.83 14.97 -3.30
C LEU A 295 -0.39 14.68 -3.68
N TRP A 296 -0.06 13.40 -3.90
CA TRP A 296 1.23 12.95 -4.41
C TRP A 296 1.03 12.19 -5.71
N ALA A 297 1.76 12.57 -6.75
CA ALA A 297 1.71 11.84 -8.01
C ALA A 297 2.32 10.45 -7.86
N GLY A 298 1.73 9.46 -8.52
CA GLY A 298 2.26 8.11 -8.64
C GLY A 298 3.63 8.13 -9.32
N GLN A 299 4.40 7.08 -9.13
CA GLN A 299 5.74 6.94 -9.70
C GLN A 299 5.71 5.97 -10.87
N THR A 300 6.20 6.38 -12.03
CA THR A 300 6.49 5.46 -13.13
C THR A 300 7.66 4.57 -12.70
N LEU A 301 7.53 3.26 -12.95
CA LEU A 301 8.71 2.42 -13.04
C LEU A 301 9.51 2.99 -14.20
N ALA A 302 10.79 3.34 -14.01
CA ALA A 302 11.66 3.59 -15.15
C ALA A 302 11.61 2.31 -15.99
N GLU A 303 11.26 2.44 -17.27
CA GLU A 303 11.44 1.35 -18.22
C GLU A 303 12.96 1.08 -18.23
N GLU A 304 13.35 -0.12 -17.77
CA GLU A 304 14.69 -0.66 -17.90
C GLU A 304 14.91 -1.14 -19.33
#